data_818291390573c8942886349855a2e322
#
_entry.id   818291390573c8942886349855a2e322
#
_cell.length_a   1.000
_cell.length_b   1.000
_cell.length_c   1.000
_cell.angle_alpha   90.00
_cell.angle_beta   90.00
_cell.angle_gamma   90.00
#
_symmetry.space_group_name_H-M   'P 1'
#
loop_
_entity.id
_entity.type
_entity.pdbx_description
1 polymer ?
#
loop_
_entity_poly.entity_id
_entity_poly.type
_entity_poly.pdbx_seq_one_letter_code
_entity_poly.pdbx_strand_id
1 'polypeptide(L)'
;MNMKEKKLNGKLVFDGKVVKVELDEVLCPNGNKSFREIIRHNGGAAILCVTPDDKIILERQFRYAYDEVIYEIPAGKLEKDENPYDAALRELEEETGNKADKLIHLTDIYPTCGYSSEIIHLYLAENTKKSHTHFDDDEVIETYEVPIKEVENMILDGRIKDAKTIVAFTYYMMKYRKND
;
A
#
# COMPACT_ATOMS: atom_id res chain seq x y z
N MET A 1 14.62 23.30 17.11
CA MET A 1 15.74 22.34 17.12
C MET A 1 15.81 21.68 15.74
N ASN A 2 16.96 21.65 15.07
CA ASN A 2 17.08 20.92 13.80
C ASN A 2 17.22 19.44 14.10
N MET A 3 16.29 18.60 13.62
CA MET A 3 16.27 17.16 13.81
C MET A 3 16.88 16.38 12.63
N LYS A 4 17.30 17.09 11.58
CA LYS A 4 17.82 16.47 10.35
C LYS A 4 19.20 15.86 10.58
N GLU A 5 19.35 14.59 10.23
CA GLU A 5 20.65 13.90 10.17
C GLU A 5 21.37 14.26 8.87
N LYS A 6 22.70 14.22 8.90
CA LYS A 6 23.54 14.45 7.74
C LYS A 6 24.25 13.15 7.34
N LYS A 7 23.99 12.65 6.13
CA LYS A 7 24.76 11.55 5.56
C LYS A 7 26.22 11.96 5.41
N LEU A 8 27.15 11.16 5.95
CA LEU A 8 28.60 11.31 5.85
C LEU A 8 29.16 10.44 4.73
N ASN A 9 28.73 9.19 4.70
CA ASN A 9 29.16 8.18 3.75
C ASN A 9 28.08 7.11 3.61
N GLY A 10 28.18 6.21 2.64
CA GLY A 10 27.26 5.10 2.48
C GLY A 10 27.69 4.14 1.40
N LYS A 11 27.16 2.91 1.47
CA LYS A 11 27.37 1.89 0.46
C LYS A 11 26.09 1.11 0.19
N LEU A 12 25.91 0.72 -1.06
CA LEU A 12 24.91 -0.27 -1.44
C LEU A 12 25.41 -1.66 -1.02
N VAL A 13 24.64 -2.38 -0.21
CA VAL A 13 24.98 -3.72 0.30
C VAL A 13 24.20 -4.82 -0.39
N PHE A 14 23.04 -4.50 -0.96
CA PHE A 14 22.24 -5.41 -1.77
C PHE A 14 21.51 -4.64 -2.87
N ASP A 15 21.52 -5.17 -4.10
CA ASP A 15 20.83 -4.60 -5.26
C ASP A 15 19.91 -5.67 -5.87
N GLY A 16 18.67 -5.70 -5.39
CA GLY A 16 17.65 -6.65 -5.85
C GLY A 16 16.67 -6.04 -6.85
N LYS A 17 15.81 -6.88 -7.41
CA LYS A 17 14.76 -6.46 -8.35
C LYS A 17 13.72 -5.54 -7.66
N VAL A 18 13.33 -5.87 -6.43
CA VAL A 18 12.27 -5.15 -5.69
C VAL A 18 12.85 -4.11 -4.74
N VAL A 19 13.92 -4.46 -4.02
CA VAL A 19 14.52 -3.60 -3.00
C VAL A 19 16.02 -3.45 -3.18
N LYS A 20 16.54 -2.29 -2.78
CA LYS A 20 17.97 -2.06 -2.60
C LYS A 20 18.23 -1.78 -1.14
N VAL A 21 19.31 -2.31 -0.59
CA VAL A 21 19.69 -2.08 0.81
C VAL A 21 20.97 -1.25 0.85
N GLU A 22 20.88 -0.10 1.50
CA GLU A 22 22.01 0.81 1.76
C GLU A 22 22.39 0.79 3.23
N LEU A 23 23.69 0.89 3.50
CA LEU A 23 24.25 1.16 4.83
C LEU A 23 24.91 2.52 4.81
N ASP A 24 24.31 3.49 5.51
CA ASP A 24 24.74 4.87 5.57
C ASP A 24 25.35 5.22 6.94
N GLU A 25 26.53 5.85 6.95
CA GLU A 25 27.07 6.53 8.13
C GLU A 25 26.48 7.94 8.19
N VAL A 26 25.91 8.32 9.34
CA VAL A 26 25.25 9.62 9.52
C VAL A 26 25.82 10.38 10.74
N LEU A 27 25.75 11.70 10.67
CA LEU A 27 25.94 12.59 11.80
C LEU A 27 24.58 13.00 12.36
N CYS A 28 24.30 12.57 13.58
CA CYS A 28 23.07 12.91 14.29
C CYS A 28 23.07 14.37 14.77
N PRO A 29 21.88 14.98 15.03
CA PRO A 29 21.78 16.36 15.51
C PRO A 29 22.51 16.65 16.84
N ASN A 30 22.71 15.62 17.66
CA ASN A 30 23.47 15.69 18.92
C ASN A 30 25.00 15.62 18.75
N GLY A 31 25.49 15.55 17.50
CA GLY A 31 26.91 15.47 17.16
C GLY A 31 27.49 14.04 17.14
N ASN A 32 26.73 13.02 17.48
CA ASN A 32 27.18 11.64 17.43
C ASN A 32 27.11 11.07 16.02
N LYS A 33 28.04 10.16 15.69
CA LYS A 33 27.99 9.35 14.49
C LYS A 33 27.17 8.09 14.76
N SER A 34 26.41 7.64 13.75
CA SER A 34 25.62 6.41 13.80
C SER A 34 25.50 5.80 12.41
N PHE A 35 24.88 4.62 12.31
CA PHE A 35 24.58 3.96 11.04
C PHE A 35 23.08 3.89 10.82
N ARG A 36 22.69 3.87 9.52
CA ARG A 36 21.31 3.63 9.07
C ARG A 36 21.34 2.54 8.02
N GLU A 37 20.55 1.51 8.25
CA GLU A 37 20.23 0.49 7.27
C GLU A 37 18.93 0.94 6.59
N ILE A 38 18.97 1.12 5.25
CA ILE A 38 17.87 1.72 4.51
C ILE A 38 17.48 0.79 3.38
N ILE A 39 16.21 0.41 3.35
CA ILE A 39 15.58 -0.25 2.19
C ILE A 39 15.04 0.83 1.27
N ARG A 40 15.57 0.89 0.03
CA ARG A 40 15.04 1.71 -1.04
C ARG A 40 13.99 0.93 -1.82
N HIS A 41 12.83 1.52 -1.97
CA HIS A 41 11.67 0.96 -2.66
C HIS A 41 11.03 2.04 -3.53
N ASN A 42 10.48 1.66 -4.70
CA ASN A 42 9.83 2.62 -5.61
C ASN A 42 8.51 3.16 -5.07
N GLY A 43 7.93 2.50 -4.09
CA GLY A 43 6.59 2.78 -3.58
C GLY A 43 5.53 1.86 -4.16
N GLY A 44 4.29 2.13 -3.80
CA GLY A 44 3.12 1.39 -4.28
C GLY A 44 1.89 2.28 -4.34
N ALA A 45 0.86 1.80 -5.01
CA ALA A 45 -0.48 2.38 -5.00
C ALA A 45 -1.47 1.33 -4.53
N ALA A 46 -2.45 1.73 -3.71
CA ALA A 46 -3.49 0.83 -3.21
C ALA A 46 -4.86 1.50 -3.29
N ILE A 47 -5.88 0.70 -3.56
CA ILE A 47 -7.19 1.20 -3.93
C ILE A 47 -8.28 0.62 -3.03
N LEU A 48 -8.92 1.48 -2.23
CA LEU A 48 -10.16 1.12 -1.57
C LEU A 48 -11.30 1.24 -2.59
N CYS A 49 -11.75 0.11 -3.12
CA CYS A 49 -12.85 0.07 -4.07
C CYS A 49 -14.17 -0.17 -3.33
N VAL A 50 -15.07 0.82 -3.38
CA VAL A 50 -16.40 0.77 -2.78
C VAL A 50 -17.45 0.59 -3.86
N THR A 51 -18.24 -0.47 -3.75
CA THR A 51 -19.32 -0.79 -4.70
C THR A 51 -20.59 0.00 -4.38
N PRO A 52 -21.53 0.15 -5.35
CA PRO A 52 -22.78 0.88 -5.13
C PRO A 52 -23.70 0.29 -4.04
N ASP A 53 -23.53 -0.98 -3.70
CA ASP A 53 -24.28 -1.69 -2.67
C ASP A 53 -23.51 -1.80 -1.33
N ASP A 54 -22.64 -0.82 -1.07
CA ASP A 54 -21.91 -0.66 0.20
C ASP A 54 -21.03 -1.86 0.57
N LYS A 55 -20.34 -2.42 -0.41
CA LYS A 55 -19.31 -3.43 -0.19
C LYS A 55 -17.94 -2.89 -0.57
N ILE A 56 -16.92 -3.51 -0.01
CA ILE A 56 -15.52 -3.26 -0.36
C ILE A 56 -14.98 -4.48 -1.09
N ILE A 57 -14.24 -4.24 -2.16
CA ILE A 57 -13.48 -5.28 -2.83
C ILE A 57 -12.22 -5.55 -2.03
N LEU A 58 -12.12 -6.75 -1.51
CA LEU A 58 -10.92 -7.28 -0.86
C LEU A 58 -10.33 -8.40 -1.71
N GLU A 59 -9.06 -8.62 -1.51
CA GLU A 59 -8.29 -9.70 -2.11
C GLU A 59 -7.74 -10.64 -1.03
N ARG A 60 -7.53 -11.90 -1.42
CA ARG A 60 -6.75 -12.85 -0.66
C ARG A 60 -5.53 -13.24 -1.48
N GLN A 61 -4.36 -13.02 -0.92
CA GLN A 61 -3.09 -13.36 -1.54
C GLN A 61 -2.14 -13.98 -0.51
N PHE A 62 -1.36 -14.99 -0.92
CA PHE A 62 -0.30 -15.54 -0.09
C PHE A 62 0.88 -14.56 -0.04
N ARG A 63 1.27 -14.17 1.16
CA ARG A 63 2.43 -13.30 1.38
C ARG A 63 3.58 -14.08 1.97
N TYR A 64 4.53 -14.47 1.12
CA TYR A 64 5.66 -15.32 1.47
C TYR A 64 6.44 -14.86 2.71
N ALA A 65 6.58 -13.55 2.92
CA ALA A 65 7.29 -13.01 4.06
C ALA A 65 6.63 -13.32 5.41
N TYR A 66 5.33 -13.59 5.42
CA TYR A 66 4.54 -13.94 6.61
C TYR A 66 4.14 -15.43 6.66
N ASP A 67 4.37 -16.17 5.55
CA ASP A 67 3.90 -17.55 5.37
C ASP A 67 2.37 -17.67 5.62
N GLU A 68 1.61 -16.66 5.20
CA GLU A 68 0.17 -16.53 5.49
C GLU A 68 -0.58 -16.01 4.26
N VAL A 69 -1.81 -16.51 4.06
CA VAL A 69 -2.78 -15.90 3.13
C VAL A 69 -3.50 -14.78 3.89
N ILE A 70 -3.37 -13.55 3.40
CA ILE A 70 -3.95 -12.37 4.07
C ILE A 70 -5.05 -11.73 3.23
N TYR A 71 -5.92 -10.98 3.91
CA TYR A 71 -6.91 -10.11 3.26
C TYR A 71 -6.35 -8.69 3.13
N GLU A 72 -6.44 -8.14 1.94
CA GLU A 72 -5.96 -6.79 1.63
C GLU A 72 -6.82 -6.12 0.56
N ILE A 73 -6.70 -4.81 0.40
CA ILE A 73 -7.23 -4.08 -0.74
C ILE A 73 -6.29 -4.23 -1.94
N PRO A 74 -6.81 -4.14 -3.19
CA PRO A 74 -6.00 -4.15 -4.41
C PRO A 74 -4.83 -3.19 -4.33
N ALA A 75 -3.64 -3.64 -4.70
CA ALA A 75 -2.44 -2.83 -4.60
C ALA A 75 -1.25 -3.39 -5.36
N GLY A 76 -0.54 -2.53 -6.08
CA GLY A 76 0.68 -2.90 -6.76
C GLY A 76 1.85 -1.96 -6.53
N LYS A 77 3.02 -2.43 -6.92
CA LYS A 77 4.27 -1.67 -6.88
C LYS A 77 4.30 -0.67 -8.03
N LEU A 78 4.84 0.51 -7.76
CA LEU A 78 5.14 1.46 -8.81
C LEU A 78 6.32 0.96 -9.66
N GLU A 79 6.16 1.02 -10.97
CA GLU A 79 7.29 0.92 -11.88
C GLU A 79 8.20 2.15 -11.74
N LYS A 80 9.39 2.07 -12.33
CA LYS A 80 10.31 3.20 -12.28
C LYS A 80 9.71 4.41 -13.00
N ASP A 81 9.61 5.53 -12.27
CA ASP A 81 9.07 6.80 -12.76
C ASP A 81 7.56 6.77 -13.11
N GLU A 82 6.83 5.72 -12.69
CA GLU A 82 5.39 5.61 -12.89
C GLU A 82 4.63 6.59 -11.99
N ASN A 83 3.57 7.19 -12.55
CA ASN A 83 2.67 8.04 -11.78
C ASN A 83 1.78 7.18 -10.87
N PRO A 84 1.71 7.43 -9.54
CA PRO A 84 0.93 6.61 -8.62
C PRO A 84 -0.58 6.53 -8.95
N TYR A 85 -1.15 7.58 -9.55
CA TYR A 85 -2.55 7.58 -9.96
C TYR A 85 -2.80 6.62 -11.13
N ASP A 86 -1.88 6.60 -12.10
CA ASP A 86 -1.99 5.72 -13.27
C ASP A 86 -1.76 4.26 -12.86
N ALA A 87 -0.79 4.00 -11.96
CA ALA A 87 -0.58 2.70 -11.36
C ALA A 87 -1.84 2.21 -10.62
N ALA A 88 -2.47 3.06 -9.82
CA ALA A 88 -3.69 2.70 -9.10
C ALA A 88 -4.86 2.33 -10.05
N LEU A 89 -5.01 3.02 -11.18
CA LEU A 89 -6.02 2.66 -12.20
C LEU A 89 -5.72 1.30 -12.84
N ARG A 90 -4.45 1.06 -13.17
CA ARG A 90 -3.97 -0.20 -13.77
C ARG A 90 -4.19 -1.37 -12.82
N GLU A 91 -3.71 -1.29 -11.58
CA GLU A 91 -3.83 -2.35 -10.57
C GLU A 91 -5.29 -2.67 -10.23
N LEU A 92 -6.15 -1.64 -10.10
CA LEU A 92 -7.58 -1.86 -9.88
C LEU A 92 -8.20 -2.72 -10.99
N GLU A 93 -7.86 -2.46 -12.24
CA GLU A 93 -8.39 -3.23 -13.37
C GLU A 93 -7.78 -4.63 -13.44
N GLU A 94 -6.46 -4.74 -13.34
CA GLU A 94 -5.72 -6.00 -13.46
C GLU A 94 -6.13 -7.01 -12.39
N GLU A 95 -6.17 -6.62 -11.13
CA GLU A 95 -6.42 -7.52 -10.00
C GLU A 95 -7.92 -7.79 -9.80
N THR A 96 -8.78 -6.80 -9.99
CA THR A 96 -10.21 -6.93 -9.63
C THR A 96 -11.18 -7.05 -10.81
N GLY A 97 -10.72 -6.78 -12.03
CA GLY A 97 -11.61 -6.64 -13.18
C GLY A 97 -12.61 -5.49 -13.04
N ASN A 98 -12.27 -4.45 -12.27
CA ASN A 98 -13.08 -3.25 -12.16
C ASN A 98 -12.30 -2.03 -12.67
N LYS A 99 -12.98 -1.19 -13.42
CA LYS A 99 -12.41 0.03 -14.00
C LYS A 99 -13.09 1.25 -13.43
N ALA A 100 -12.32 2.22 -12.97
CA ALA A 100 -12.80 3.52 -12.52
C ALA A 100 -12.51 4.59 -13.56
N ASP A 101 -13.45 5.52 -13.77
CA ASP A 101 -13.21 6.68 -14.62
C ASP A 101 -12.29 7.71 -13.91
N LYS A 102 -12.28 7.69 -12.58
CA LYS A 102 -11.41 8.52 -11.73
C LYS A 102 -11.23 7.91 -10.35
N LEU A 103 -10.12 8.24 -9.72
CA LEU A 103 -9.82 7.91 -8.33
C LEU A 103 -9.77 9.19 -7.49
N ILE A 104 -10.06 9.05 -6.20
CA ILE A 104 -9.89 10.12 -5.21
C ILE A 104 -8.67 9.76 -4.37
N HIS A 105 -7.65 10.63 -4.36
CA HIS A 105 -6.52 10.44 -3.46
C HIS A 105 -6.97 10.61 -2.01
N LEU A 106 -6.74 9.59 -1.18
CA LEU A 106 -7.07 9.61 0.24
C LEU A 106 -5.92 10.21 1.04
N THR A 107 -4.77 9.55 1.02
CA THR A 107 -3.55 9.95 1.72
C THR A 107 -2.36 9.11 1.24
N ASP A 108 -1.16 9.52 1.63
CA ASP A 108 0.06 8.72 1.50
C ASP A 108 0.44 8.15 2.86
N ILE A 109 0.95 6.93 2.88
CA ILE A 109 1.42 6.29 4.10
C ILE A 109 2.87 5.82 3.99
N TYR A 110 3.57 5.81 5.12
CA TYR A 110 4.88 5.22 5.30
C TYR A 110 4.73 3.94 6.12
N PRO A 111 4.66 2.75 5.48
CA PRO A 111 4.36 1.51 6.19
C PRO A 111 5.43 1.16 7.23
N THR A 112 6.68 1.50 6.97
CA THR A 112 7.83 1.19 7.84
C THR A 112 8.85 2.33 7.86
N CYS A 113 8.46 3.49 8.37
CA CYS A 113 9.26 4.73 8.35
C CYS A 113 10.63 4.64 9.05
N GLY A 114 10.90 3.59 9.84
CA GLY A 114 12.15 3.42 10.56
C GLY A 114 13.35 3.03 9.68
N TYR A 115 13.10 2.33 8.58
CA TYR A 115 14.18 1.82 7.71
C TYR A 115 13.80 1.70 6.23
N SER A 116 12.53 1.80 5.84
CA SER A 116 12.10 1.77 4.44
C SER A 116 11.79 3.16 3.91
N SER A 117 12.14 3.39 2.64
CA SER A 117 11.73 4.59 1.91
C SER A 117 10.41 4.40 1.16
N GLU A 118 9.73 3.29 1.38
CA GLU A 118 8.46 3.00 0.73
C GLU A 118 7.39 4.03 1.09
N ILE A 119 6.68 4.48 0.06
CA ILE A 119 5.46 5.28 0.16
C ILE A 119 4.36 4.49 -0.51
N ILE A 120 3.23 4.30 0.17
CA ILE A 120 2.04 3.74 -0.46
C ILE A 120 1.01 4.86 -0.61
N HIS A 121 0.61 5.11 -1.86
CA HIS A 121 -0.41 6.10 -2.22
C HIS A 121 -1.78 5.44 -2.17
N LEU A 122 -2.65 5.91 -1.27
CA LEU A 122 -3.98 5.34 -1.05
C LEU A 122 -5.02 6.12 -1.84
N TYR A 123 -5.82 5.39 -2.60
CA TYR A 123 -6.91 5.94 -3.41
C TYR A 123 -8.25 5.32 -3.05
N LEU A 124 -9.33 6.05 -3.33
CA LEU A 124 -10.71 5.57 -3.30
C LEU A 124 -11.23 5.48 -4.73
N ALA A 125 -11.80 4.33 -5.06
CA ALA A 125 -12.58 4.11 -6.27
C ALA A 125 -14.05 3.90 -5.92
N GLU A 126 -14.93 4.65 -6.57
CA GLU A 126 -16.38 4.52 -6.48
C GLU A 126 -16.97 4.44 -7.89
N ASN A 127 -18.17 3.86 -8.00
CA ASN A 127 -18.88 3.77 -9.28
C ASN A 127 -18.06 3.09 -10.39
N THR A 128 -17.39 2.00 -10.05
CA THR A 128 -16.60 1.23 -11.00
C THR A 128 -17.48 0.47 -11.99
N LYS A 129 -16.92 0.18 -13.17
CA LYS A 129 -17.53 -0.64 -14.22
C LYS A 129 -16.79 -1.96 -14.31
N LYS A 130 -17.51 -3.05 -14.58
CA LYS A 130 -16.86 -4.37 -14.80
C LYS A 130 -16.00 -4.33 -16.07
N SER A 131 -14.82 -4.92 -15.95
CA SER A 131 -13.82 -5.13 -16.98
C SER A 131 -13.27 -6.56 -16.86
N HIS A 132 -12.05 -6.82 -17.26
CA HIS A 132 -11.41 -8.13 -17.20
C HIS A 132 -10.18 -8.08 -16.31
N THR A 133 -9.95 -9.15 -15.56
CA THR A 133 -8.71 -9.34 -14.78
C THR A 133 -7.55 -9.73 -15.68
N HIS A 134 -6.35 -9.28 -15.35
CA HIS A 134 -5.09 -9.61 -16.03
C HIS A 134 -3.99 -9.77 -14.98
N PHE A 135 -3.99 -10.91 -14.28
CA PHE A 135 -2.96 -11.21 -13.27
C PHE A 135 -1.60 -11.43 -13.92
N ASP A 136 -0.54 -11.08 -13.20
CA ASP A 136 0.81 -11.49 -13.55
C ASP A 136 0.95 -13.03 -13.48
N ASP A 137 1.87 -13.61 -14.25
CA ASP A 137 2.02 -15.08 -14.38
C ASP A 137 2.32 -15.80 -13.06
N ASP A 138 2.84 -15.09 -12.06
CA ASP A 138 3.20 -15.59 -10.73
C ASP A 138 2.22 -15.15 -9.63
N GLU A 139 1.13 -14.48 -9.98
CA GLU A 139 0.11 -14.03 -9.03
C GLU A 139 -1.09 -14.97 -8.96
N VAL A 140 -1.46 -15.33 -7.72
CA VAL A 140 -2.67 -16.08 -7.40
C VAL A 140 -3.49 -15.25 -6.41
N ILE A 141 -4.50 -14.57 -6.93
CA ILE A 141 -5.36 -13.65 -6.17
C ILE A 141 -6.81 -14.11 -6.27
N GLU A 142 -7.50 -14.09 -5.13
CA GLU A 142 -8.95 -14.29 -5.07
C GLU A 142 -9.61 -12.99 -4.61
N THR A 143 -10.61 -12.51 -5.32
CA THR A 143 -11.34 -11.27 -5.01
C THR A 143 -12.69 -11.54 -4.37
N TYR A 144 -13.09 -10.70 -3.40
CA TYR A 144 -14.34 -10.79 -2.65
C TYR A 144 -14.99 -9.43 -2.51
N GLU A 145 -16.30 -9.38 -2.70
CA GLU A 145 -17.10 -8.20 -2.32
C GLU A 145 -17.63 -8.39 -0.89
N VAL A 146 -17.10 -7.62 0.06
CA VAL A 146 -17.38 -7.77 1.49
C VAL A 146 -18.15 -6.55 1.99
N PRO A 147 -19.29 -6.71 2.69
CA PRO A 147 -20.03 -5.58 3.26
C PRO A 147 -19.14 -4.72 4.16
N ILE A 148 -19.28 -3.40 4.10
CA ILE A 148 -18.47 -2.44 4.90
C ILE A 148 -18.44 -2.84 6.38
N LYS A 149 -19.61 -3.21 6.97
CA LYS A 149 -19.67 -3.60 8.38
C LYS A 149 -18.89 -4.87 8.69
N GLU A 150 -18.82 -5.81 7.74
CA GLU A 150 -18.02 -7.02 7.92
C GLU A 150 -16.52 -6.72 7.80
N VAL A 151 -16.11 -5.82 6.90
CA VAL A 151 -14.71 -5.35 6.83
C VAL A 151 -14.28 -4.71 8.16
N GLU A 152 -15.14 -3.89 8.77
CA GLU A 152 -14.91 -3.34 10.11
C GLU A 152 -14.69 -4.45 11.15
N ASN A 153 -15.57 -5.48 11.17
CA ASN A 153 -15.42 -6.62 12.06
C ASN A 153 -14.11 -7.38 11.80
N MET A 154 -13.75 -7.61 10.54
CA MET A 154 -12.51 -8.30 10.16
C MET A 154 -11.25 -7.52 10.59
N ILE A 155 -11.30 -6.21 10.63
CA ILE A 155 -10.21 -5.38 11.20
C ILE A 155 -10.17 -5.54 12.72
N LEU A 156 -11.33 -5.43 13.39
CA LEU A 156 -11.40 -5.46 14.84
C LEU A 156 -11.03 -6.82 15.44
N ASP A 157 -11.35 -7.91 14.75
CA ASP A 157 -11.04 -9.28 15.21
C ASP A 157 -9.68 -9.82 14.68
N GLY A 158 -8.97 -9.02 13.87
CA GLY A 158 -7.61 -9.33 13.40
C GLY A 158 -7.55 -10.27 12.20
N ARG A 159 -8.65 -10.54 11.50
CA ARG A 159 -8.63 -11.23 10.19
C ARG A 159 -7.97 -10.37 9.12
N ILE A 160 -8.13 -9.04 9.18
CA ILE A 160 -7.37 -8.09 8.37
C ILE A 160 -6.26 -7.52 9.22
N LYS A 161 -5.01 -7.76 8.81
CA LYS A 161 -3.79 -7.27 9.48
C LYS A 161 -3.01 -6.30 8.60
N ASP A 162 -3.35 -6.22 7.33
CA ASP A 162 -2.64 -5.40 6.35
C ASP A 162 -2.80 -3.90 6.63
N ALA A 163 -1.67 -3.21 6.79
CA ALA A 163 -1.65 -1.82 7.22
C ALA A 163 -2.33 -0.86 6.23
N LYS A 164 -2.08 -1.04 4.91
CA LYS A 164 -2.67 -0.18 3.88
C LYS A 164 -4.19 -0.29 3.85
N THR A 165 -4.72 -1.51 4.03
CA THR A 165 -6.16 -1.80 4.10
C THR A 165 -6.80 -1.14 5.31
N ILE A 166 -6.20 -1.33 6.50
CA ILE A 166 -6.71 -0.74 7.76
C ILE A 166 -6.72 0.78 7.67
N VAL A 167 -5.64 1.39 7.16
CA VAL A 167 -5.55 2.85 7.05
C VAL A 167 -6.54 3.39 6.02
N ALA A 168 -6.62 2.80 4.82
CA ALA A 168 -7.54 3.25 3.77
C ALA A 168 -9.00 3.15 4.23
N PHE A 169 -9.38 2.03 4.84
CA PHE A 169 -10.70 1.82 5.41
C PHE A 169 -11.02 2.83 6.51
N THR A 170 -10.13 2.99 7.48
CA THR A 170 -10.34 3.92 8.60
C THR A 170 -10.46 5.36 8.10
N TYR A 171 -9.59 5.76 7.15
CA TYR A 171 -9.65 7.10 6.55
C TYR A 171 -10.98 7.35 5.82
N TYR A 172 -11.45 6.34 5.06
CA TYR A 172 -12.74 6.39 4.38
C TYR A 172 -13.89 6.55 5.38
N MET A 173 -13.95 5.72 6.41
CA MET A 173 -14.98 5.80 7.45
C MET A 173 -14.98 7.17 8.15
N MET A 174 -13.81 7.67 8.53
CA MET A 174 -13.69 8.97 9.20
C MET A 174 -14.09 10.15 8.34
N LYS A 175 -13.86 10.09 7.03
CA LYS A 175 -14.08 11.22 6.12
C LYS A 175 -15.45 11.22 5.45
N TYR A 176 -15.95 10.03 5.09
CA TYR A 176 -17.13 9.90 4.25
C TYR A 176 -18.33 9.26 4.96
N ARG A 177 -18.11 8.57 6.11
CA ARG A 177 -19.16 7.85 6.86
C ARG A 177 -19.36 8.33 8.29
N LYS A 178 -18.97 9.56 8.62
CA LYS A 178 -19.01 10.14 9.99
C LYS A 178 -20.39 10.16 10.66
N ASN A 179 -21.48 9.92 9.97
CA ASN A 179 -22.85 10.07 10.48
C ASN A 179 -23.71 8.80 10.38
N ASP A 180 -23.11 7.65 10.11
CA ASP A 180 -23.83 6.37 10.06
C ASP A 180 -23.68 5.57 11.36
#